data_edd92c780387725d00eaae1bd89b9930
#
_entry.id   edd92c780387725d00eaae1bd89b9930
#
_cell.length_a   1.000
_cell.length_b   1.000
_cell.length_c   1.000
_cell.angle_alpha   90.00
_cell.angle_beta   90.00
_cell.angle_gamma   90.00
#
_symmetry.space_group_name_H-M   'P 1'
#
loop_
_entity.id
_entity.type
_entity.pdbx_description
1 polymer ?
#
loop_
_entity_poly.entity_id
_entity_poly.type
_entity_poly.pdbx_seq_one_letter_code
_entity_poly.pdbx_strand_id
1 'polypeptide(L)'
;MRRASFLSASCSALLLASGLVAAQEATPTREHLAPEGWEGSYHDLHYTPVLKIGDSRSLKPGQWVLAIGSPFGFDHSVTAGIVSGVGRRSLDPSQQYVPFIQTDVAINRGNSGGPLLNVRGEVVGINSQIFSNSGGYMGVSFAIPIEVAMNAVRQLRDTGKVVRGQLGVRIQDVERGQAAELGLSRPAGAYVYSVENGSAAARAGIRPGDVIVRFNGREIGRSAELPPMVGAMAPGSRASLGLIRDGEPVDVVVTLSALDVAAATPQRDGRDAAPAAPASGNALGLAVEALDAQARDALGLQPGEGVLVARVEGLAARQAGIAPGDVILRVGRDDVGTVAQFDAAVADLGSGDEVRLLVRNTRSTGFVTFTVR
;
A
#
# COMPACT_ATOMS: atom_id res chain seq x y z
N MET A 1 -43.82 -33.83 -7.14
CA MET A 1 -43.25 -32.86 -6.18
C MET A 1 -41.73 -33.11 -6.13
N ARG A 2 -40.97 -32.36 -6.92
CA ARG A 2 -39.49 -32.46 -6.93
C ARG A 2 -38.95 -31.46 -5.89
N ARG A 3 -38.36 -31.94 -4.81
CA ARG A 3 -37.66 -31.09 -3.84
C ARG A 3 -36.35 -30.61 -4.49
N ALA A 4 -36.27 -29.33 -4.77
CA ALA A 4 -35.01 -28.68 -5.10
C ALA A 4 -34.22 -28.52 -3.78
N SER A 5 -33.18 -29.34 -3.59
CA SER A 5 -32.24 -29.19 -2.49
C SER A 5 -31.24 -28.11 -2.88
N PHE A 6 -31.44 -26.91 -2.36
CA PHE A 6 -30.40 -25.86 -2.41
C PHE A 6 -29.33 -26.18 -1.35
N LEU A 7 -28.22 -26.77 -1.76
CA LEU A 7 -27.13 -27.13 -0.89
C LEU A 7 -26.01 -26.04 -0.93
N SER A 8 -25.74 -25.54 0.24
CA SER A 8 -24.51 -24.89 0.75
C SER A 8 -23.56 -24.26 -0.29
N ALA A 9 -23.89 -23.07 -0.76
CA ALA A 9 -22.99 -22.27 -1.59
C ALA A 9 -21.83 -21.62 -0.80
N SER A 10 -21.92 -21.56 0.53
CA SER A 10 -20.98 -20.78 1.35
C SER A 10 -19.66 -21.47 1.70
N CYS A 11 -19.62 -22.80 1.82
CA CYS A 11 -18.34 -23.53 1.96
C CYS A 11 -17.66 -23.79 0.60
N SER A 12 -18.47 -23.85 -0.47
CA SER A 12 -17.99 -24.17 -1.82
C SER A 12 -17.22 -23.02 -2.50
N ALA A 13 -17.44 -21.76 -2.12
CA ALA A 13 -16.82 -20.63 -2.81
C ALA A 13 -15.28 -20.55 -2.59
N LEU A 14 -14.78 -20.92 -1.42
CA LEU A 14 -13.32 -20.95 -1.17
C LEU A 14 -12.67 -22.20 -1.79
N LEU A 15 -13.37 -23.32 -1.80
CA LEU A 15 -12.95 -24.57 -2.44
C LEU A 15 -13.07 -24.51 -3.97
N LEU A 16 -14.07 -23.77 -4.48
CA LEU A 16 -14.28 -23.56 -5.91
C LEU A 16 -13.17 -22.70 -6.54
N ALA A 17 -12.53 -21.81 -5.78
CA ALA A 17 -11.43 -20.99 -6.29
C ALA A 17 -10.21 -21.83 -6.71
N SER A 18 -9.94 -22.97 -6.07
CA SER A 18 -8.87 -23.88 -6.47
C SER A 18 -9.22 -24.76 -7.67
N GLY A 19 -10.51 -25.08 -7.85
CA GLY A 19 -11.00 -25.87 -8.98
C GLY A 19 -11.28 -25.04 -10.25
N LEU A 20 -11.58 -23.74 -10.09
CA LEU A 20 -12.02 -22.86 -11.19
C LEU A 20 -10.98 -22.62 -12.29
N VAL A 21 -9.68 -22.73 -11.99
CA VAL A 21 -8.62 -22.54 -13.00
C VAL A 21 -8.53 -23.72 -13.97
N ALA A 22 -8.91 -24.92 -13.52
CA ALA A 22 -8.95 -26.12 -14.38
C ALA A 22 -10.27 -26.26 -15.16
N ALA A 23 -11.35 -25.62 -14.69
CA ALA A 23 -12.71 -25.81 -15.21
C ALA A 23 -13.01 -24.98 -16.49
N GLN A 24 -12.09 -24.17 -16.99
CA GLN A 24 -12.30 -23.44 -18.25
C GLN A 24 -12.20 -24.36 -19.49
N GLU A 25 -11.65 -25.57 -19.36
CA GLU A 25 -11.45 -26.50 -20.48
C GLU A 25 -12.02 -27.92 -20.28
N ALA A 26 -12.51 -28.26 -19.09
CA ALA A 26 -13.07 -29.59 -18.83
C ALA A 26 -14.28 -29.54 -17.91
N THR A 27 -15.25 -30.42 -18.14
CA THR A 27 -16.35 -30.69 -17.19
C THR A 27 -15.71 -31.17 -15.88
N PRO A 28 -15.91 -30.47 -14.74
CA PRO A 28 -15.27 -30.85 -13.50
C PRO A 28 -15.74 -32.25 -13.07
N THR A 29 -14.79 -33.17 -12.91
CA THR A 29 -15.06 -34.47 -12.30
C THR A 29 -15.04 -34.33 -10.79
N ARG A 30 -15.70 -35.25 -10.09
CA ARG A 30 -15.77 -35.30 -8.61
C ARG A 30 -14.41 -35.20 -7.93
N GLU A 31 -13.38 -35.77 -8.54
CA GLU A 31 -12.00 -35.78 -8.04
C GLU A 31 -11.33 -34.39 -8.03
N HIS A 32 -11.79 -33.47 -8.89
CA HIS A 32 -11.24 -32.11 -8.96
C HIS A 32 -11.82 -31.14 -7.91
N LEU A 33 -12.87 -31.54 -7.20
CA LEU A 33 -13.57 -30.69 -6.22
C LEU A 33 -13.20 -31.01 -4.77
N ALA A 34 -12.59 -32.17 -4.51
CA ALA A 34 -12.17 -32.58 -3.18
C ALA A 34 -10.67 -32.30 -2.98
N PRO A 35 -10.26 -31.64 -1.89
CA PRO A 35 -8.85 -31.61 -1.49
C PRO A 35 -8.32 -33.02 -1.25
N GLU A 36 -7.05 -33.26 -1.51
CA GLU A 36 -6.37 -34.51 -1.19
C GLU A 36 -6.52 -34.81 0.32
N GLY A 37 -7.06 -36.00 0.67
CA GLY A 37 -7.35 -36.35 2.05
C GLY A 37 -8.74 -35.97 2.58
N TRP A 38 -9.64 -35.46 1.73
CA TRP A 38 -11.01 -35.20 2.13
C TRP A 38 -11.84 -36.48 2.25
N GLU A 39 -12.28 -36.82 3.45
CA GLU A 39 -13.13 -37.99 3.75
C GLU A 39 -14.63 -37.67 3.80
N GLY A 40 -15.04 -36.47 3.41
CA GLY A 40 -16.45 -36.05 3.40
C GLY A 40 -17.31 -36.79 2.37
N SER A 41 -18.58 -37.08 2.72
CA SER A 41 -19.53 -37.71 1.81
C SER A 41 -20.16 -36.68 0.88
N TYR A 42 -19.88 -36.80 -0.45
CA TYR A 42 -20.54 -36.03 -1.49
C TYR A 42 -21.65 -36.86 -2.19
N HIS A 43 -22.33 -37.70 -1.44
CA HIS A 43 -23.26 -38.72 -2.03
C HIS A 43 -24.33 -38.14 -2.95
N ASP A 44 -24.67 -36.86 -2.84
CA ASP A 44 -25.76 -36.24 -3.60
C ASP A 44 -25.32 -35.19 -4.62
N LEU A 45 -24.00 -34.98 -4.83
CA LEU A 45 -23.49 -34.00 -5.80
C LEU A 45 -23.19 -34.65 -7.14
N HIS A 46 -24.25 -34.95 -7.91
CA HIS A 46 -24.09 -35.42 -9.30
C HIS A 46 -23.55 -34.33 -10.25
N TYR A 47 -23.73 -33.06 -9.92
CA TYR A 47 -23.26 -31.89 -10.67
C TYR A 47 -23.23 -30.67 -9.76
N THR A 48 -22.05 -30.06 -9.63
CA THR A 48 -21.91 -28.78 -8.94
C THR A 48 -21.67 -27.68 -9.98
N PRO A 49 -22.64 -26.78 -10.22
CA PRO A 49 -22.45 -25.69 -11.14
C PRO A 49 -21.40 -24.74 -10.60
N VAL A 50 -20.40 -24.41 -11.42
CA VAL A 50 -19.38 -23.43 -11.09
C VAL A 50 -19.82 -22.03 -11.50
N LEU A 51 -19.51 -21.03 -10.68
CA LEU A 51 -19.77 -19.63 -11.02
C LEU A 51 -18.76 -19.16 -12.06
N LYS A 52 -19.25 -18.42 -13.04
CA LYS A 52 -18.37 -17.79 -14.03
C LYS A 52 -17.59 -16.64 -13.39
N ILE A 53 -16.28 -16.61 -13.63
CA ILE A 53 -15.45 -15.48 -13.25
C ILE A 53 -15.69 -14.31 -14.21
N GLY A 54 -16.03 -13.15 -13.65
CA GLY A 54 -16.22 -11.92 -14.39
C GLY A 54 -14.96 -11.07 -14.48
N ASP A 55 -15.13 -9.79 -14.84
CA ASP A 55 -14.05 -8.80 -14.91
C ASP A 55 -14.41 -7.59 -14.03
N SER A 56 -13.72 -7.45 -12.89
CA SER A 56 -13.95 -6.34 -11.97
C SER A 56 -13.47 -4.99 -12.53
N ARG A 57 -12.58 -4.98 -13.52
CA ARG A 57 -12.07 -3.76 -14.17
C ARG A 57 -13.15 -3.09 -15.03
N SER A 58 -14.17 -3.84 -15.43
CA SER A 58 -15.32 -3.32 -16.17
C SER A 58 -16.37 -2.65 -15.29
N LEU A 59 -16.28 -2.79 -13.96
CA LEU A 59 -17.24 -2.23 -13.01
C LEU A 59 -17.21 -0.71 -13.01
N LYS A 60 -18.40 -0.13 -12.95
CA LYS A 60 -18.61 1.32 -12.83
C LYS A 60 -19.55 1.63 -11.67
N PRO A 61 -19.35 2.75 -10.96
CA PRO A 61 -20.31 3.22 -9.96
C PRO A 61 -21.73 3.27 -10.54
N GLY A 62 -22.72 2.84 -9.75
CA GLY A 62 -24.13 2.75 -10.13
C GLY A 62 -24.55 1.39 -10.68
N GLN A 63 -23.64 0.49 -11.02
CA GLN A 63 -23.99 -0.86 -11.47
C GLN A 63 -24.47 -1.73 -10.30
N TRP A 64 -25.54 -2.50 -10.55
CA TRP A 64 -26.07 -3.43 -9.57
C TRP A 64 -25.14 -4.61 -9.33
N VAL A 65 -25.03 -4.99 -8.07
CA VAL A 65 -24.26 -6.16 -7.61
C VAL A 65 -25.02 -6.87 -6.49
N LEU A 66 -24.71 -8.17 -6.31
CA LEU A 66 -25.33 -9.06 -5.36
C LEU A 66 -24.24 -9.71 -4.52
N ALA A 67 -24.45 -9.83 -3.22
CA ALA A 67 -23.59 -10.61 -2.35
C ALA A 67 -24.36 -11.84 -1.83
N ILE A 68 -23.67 -12.98 -1.78
CA ILE A 68 -24.20 -14.21 -1.21
C ILE A 68 -23.34 -14.62 -0.02
N GLY A 69 -23.99 -15.08 1.06
CA GLY A 69 -23.29 -15.53 2.26
C GLY A 69 -24.28 -16.09 3.29
N SER A 70 -23.78 -16.31 4.50
CA SER A 70 -24.54 -16.82 5.64
C SER A 70 -24.37 -15.90 6.86
N PRO A 71 -24.94 -14.67 6.80
CA PRO A 71 -24.79 -13.69 7.86
C PRO A 71 -25.50 -14.18 9.14
N PHE A 72 -24.85 -14.00 10.30
CA PHE A 72 -25.39 -14.39 11.60
C PHE A 72 -25.79 -15.86 11.75
N GLY A 73 -25.32 -16.73 10.86
CA GLY A 73 -25.69 -18.14 10.84
C GLY A 73 -27.01 -18.45 10.11
N PHE A 74 -27.61 -17.43 9.45
CA PHE A 74 -28.73 -17.66 8.54
C PHE A 74 -28.19 -18.23 7.22
N ASP A 75 -28.66 -19.42 6.86
CA ASP A 75 -28.23 -20.07 5.62
C ASP A 75 -28.70 -19.30 4.39
N HIS A 76 -27.79 -19.20 3.40
CA HIS A 76 -28.09 -18.77 2.02
C HIS A 76 -28.76 -17.39 1.89
N SER A 77 -28.21 -16.39 2.57
CA SER A 77 -28.71 -15.02 2.44
C SER A 77 -28.14 -14.34 1.20
N VAL A 78 -29.00 -13.62 0.48
CA VAL A 78 -28.63 -12.78 -0.66
C VAL A 78 -28.94 -11.34 -0.32
N THR A 79 -27.97 -10.45 -0.54
CA THR A 79 -28.14 -9.00 -0.40
C THR A 79 -27.81 -8.33 -1.72
N ALA A 80 -28.47 -7.19 -2.03
CA ALA A 80 -28.31 -6.47 -3.27
C ALA A 80 -28.00 -5.00 -2.99
N GLY A 81 -27.27 -4.37 -3.90
CA GLY A 81 -26.93 -2.97 -3.88
C GLY A 81 -26.20 -2.57 -5.15
N ILE A 82 -25.47 -1.47 -5.10
CA ILE A 82 -24.71 -0.96 -6.24
C ILE A 82 -23.22 -0.85 -5.94
N VAL A 83 -22.42 -0.80 -6.98
CA VAL A 83 -21.03 -0.34 -6.89
C VAL A 83 -21.04 1.15 -6.53
N SER A 84 -20.53 1.52 -5.37
CA SER A 84 -20.38 2.91 -4.91
C SER A 84 -19.06 3.52 -5.37
N GLY A 85 -18.06 2.70 -5.66
CA GLY A 85 -16.75 3.12 -6.13
C GLY A 85 -15.81 1.95 -6.41
N VAL A 86 -14.76 2.20 -7.18
CA VAL A 86 -13.73 1.21 -7.49
C VAL A 86 -12.34 1.76 -7.13
N GLY A 87 -11.37 0.88 -6.89
CA GLY A 87 -10.01 1.27 -6.55
C GLY A 87 -9.89 1.97 -5.19
N ARG A 88 -10.76 1.61 -4.22
CA ARG A 88 -10.73 2.23 -2.89
C ARG A 88 -9.58 1.67 -2.05
N ARG A 89 -8.88 2.58 -1.39
CA ARG A 89 -7.85 2.22 -0.41
C ARG A 89 -8.49 1.79 0.90
N SER A 90 -7.95 0.75 1.52
CA SER A 90 -8.29 0.40 2.90
C SER A 90 -7.76 1.47 3.87
N LEU A 91 -8.46 1.65 4.99
CA LEU A 91 -7.95 2.41 6.12
C LEU A 91 -6.86 1.64 6.89
N ASP A 92 -6.80 0.32 6.72
CA ASP A 92 -5.74 -0.53 7.26
C ASP A 92 -4.52 -0.49 6.34
N PRO A 93 -3.37 0.04 6.80
CA PRO A 93 -2.14 0.12 5.99
C PRO A 93 -1.64 -1.24 5.51
N SER A 94 -1.93 -2.34 6.21
CA SER A 94 -1.53 -3.70 5.81
C SER A 94 -2.23 -4.16 4.53
N GLN A 95 -3.34 -3.53 4.17
CA GLN A 95 -4.16 -3.87 3.00
C GLN A 95 -3.99 -2.89 1.82
N GLN A 96 -2.95 -2.07 1.82
CA GLN A 96 -2.70 -1.07 0.76
C GLN A 96 -2.56 -1.65 -0.65
N TYR A 97 -2.31 -2.95 -0.76
CA TYR A 97 -2.14 -3.67 -2.03
C TYR A 97 -3.47 -4.14 -2.65
N VAL A 98 -4.61 -3.90 -1.99
CA VAL A 98 -5.93 -4.28 -2.48
C VAL A 98 -6.71 -3.03 -2.91
N PRO A 99 -7.04 -2.88 -4.21
CA PRO A 99 -7.85 -1.78 -4.73
C PRO A 99 -9.33 -2.12 -4.59
N PHE A 100 -9.90 -2.04 -3.37
CA PHE A 100 -11.24 -2.53 -3.06
C PHE A 100 -12.34 -1.98 -3.97
N ILE A 101 -13.33 -2.82 -4.25
CA ILE A 101 -14.63 -2.43 -4.77
C ILE A 101 -15.47 -2.00 -3.57
N GLN A 102 -15.93 -0.75 -3.56
CA GLN A 102 -16.87 -0.25 -2.58
C GLN A 102 -18.29 -0.46 -3.06
N THR A 103 -19.18 -0.96 -2.19
CA THR A 103 -20.60 -1.17 -2.47
C THR A 103 -21.45 -0.71 -1.27
N ASP A 104 -22.74 -0.58 -1.48
CA ASP A 104 -23.76 -0.43 -0.43
C ASP A 104 -24.52 -1.75 -0.17
N VAL A 105 -24.03 -2.87 -0.69
CA VAL A 105 -24.56 -4.20 -0.39
C VAL A 105 -24.40 -4.48 1.10
N ALA A 106 -25.46 -4.91 1.77
CA ALA A 106 -25.43 -5.20 3.19
C ALA A 106 -24.55 -6.42 3.48
N ILE A 107 -23.37 -6.18 4.06
CA ILE A 107 -22.41 -7.19 4.48
C ILE A 107 -22.36 -7.22 6.01
N ASN A 108 -22.47 -8.41 6.58
CA ASN A 108 -22.32 -8.68 8.01
C ASN A 108 -21.44 -9.92 8.20
N ARG A 109 -21.10 -10.25 9.45
CA ARG A 109 -20.35 -11.46 9.78
C ARG A 109 -21.03 -12.69 9.19
N GLY A 110 -20.29 -13.49 8.41
CA GLY A 110 -20.76 -14.67 7.68
C GLY A 110 -20.85 -14.45 6.17
N ASN A 111 -20.89 -13.21 5.68
CA ASN A 111 -20.82 -12.90 4.25
C ASN A 111 -19.37 -12.78 3.73
N SER A 112 -18.38 -12.55 4.62
CA SER A 112 -16.97 -12.45 4.23
C SER A 112 -16.47 -13.77 3.64
N GLY A 113 -15.77 -13.70 2.49
CA GLY A 113 -15.34 -14.85 1.70
C GLY A 113 -16.38 -15.30 0.65
N GLY A 114 -17.63 -14.87 0.76
CA GLY A 114 -18.67 -15.11 -0.25
C GLY A 114 -18.47 -14.24 -1.51
N PRO A 115 -19.12 -14.62 -2.64
CA PRO A 115 -18.98 -13.91 -3.89
C PRO A 115 -19.74 -12.59 -3.91
N LEU A 116 -19.15 -11.59 -4.59
CA LEU A 116 -19.85 -10.43 -5.12
C LEU A 116 -20.10 -10.68 -6.61
N LEU A 117 -21.37 -10.69 -7.00
CA LEU A 117 -21.81 -11.01 -8.36
C LEU A 117 -22.29 -9.76 -9.09
N ASN A 118 -22.06 -9.69 -10.39
CA ASN A 118 -22.73 -8.74 -11.26
C ASN A 118 -24.13 -9.27 -11.69
N VAL A 119 -24.88 -8.46 -12.43
CA VAL A 119 -26.23 -8.82 -12.91
C VAL A 119 -26.26 -9.99 -13.92
N ARG A 120 -25.10 -10.44 -14.42
CA ARG A 120 -24.97 -11.61 -15.28
C ARG A 120 -24.67 -12.89 -14.49
N GLY A 121 -24.63 -12.81 -13.14
CA GLY A 121 -24.26 -13.94 -12.28
C GLY A 121 -22.74 -14.26 -12.30
N GLU A 122 -21.91 -13.34 -12.78
CA GLU A 122 -20.46 -13.51 -12.82
C GLU A 122 -19.82 -12.96 -11.54
N VAL A 123 -18.84 -13.69 -10.98
CA VAL A 123 -18.09 -13.25 -9.79
C VAL A 123 -17.16 -12.11 -10.17
N VAL A 124 -17.38 -10.93 -9.61
CA VAL A 124 -16.56 -9.73 -9.82
C VAL A 124 -15.74 -9.36 -8.59
N GLY A 125 -16.00 -9.98 -7.44
CA GLY A 125 -15.24 -9.76 -6.22
C GLY A 125 -15.52 -10.79 -5.14
N ILE A 126 -14.74 -10.73 -4.07
CA ILE A 126 -14.92 -11.52 -2.85
C ILE A 126 -15.25 -10.55 -1.72
N ASN A 127 -16.39 -10.72 -1.07
CA ASN A 127 -16.81 -9.90 0.07
C ASN A 127 -15.77 -9.99 1.19
N SER A 128 -15.35 -8.86 1.74
CA SER A 128 -14.22 -8.83 2.69
C SER A 128 -14.56 -8.14 3.99
N GLN A 129 -14.85 -6.86 3.95
CA GLN A 129 -14.99 -6.02 5.14
C GLN A 129 -16.04 -4.93 4.96
N ILE A 130 -16.39 -4.30 6.09
CA ILE A 130 -17.26 -3.11 6.11
C ILE A 130 -16.49 -1.94 6.75
N PHE A 131 -16.88 -0.73 6.41
CA PHE A 131 -16.56 0.42 7.23
C PHE A 131 -17.58 0.47 8.37
N SER A 132 -17.11 0.44 9.62
CA SER A 132 -18.01 0.41 10.77
C SER A 132 -17.34 0.97 12.02
N ASN A 133 -18.08 1.81 12.75
CA ASN A 133 -17.70 2.29 14.09
C ASN A 133 -18.33 1.45 15.20
N SER A 134 -19.39 0.70 14.89
CA SER A 134 -20.17 -0.09 15.85
C SER A 134 -19.99 -1.60 15.66
N GLY A 135 -19.26 -2.03 14.62
CA GLY A 135 -19.13 -3.44 14.24
C GLY A 135 -20.25 -3.98 13.34
N GLY A 136 -21.33 -3.20 13.14
CA GLY A 136 -22.42 -3.51 12.22
C GLY A 136 -22.31 -2.77 10.88
N TYR A 137 -23.07 -3.20 9.89
CA TYR A 137 -23.17 -2.55 8.58
C TYR A 137 -23.72 -1.13 8.68
N MET A 138 -23.02 -0.18 8.04
CA MET A 138 -23.35 1.26 8.05
C MET A 138 -23.40 1.85 6.63
N GLY A 139 -23.84 1.07 5.63
CA GLY A 139 -23.95 1.53 4.24
C GLY A 139 -22.67 1.49 3.41
N VAL A 140 -21.56 0.99 3.96
CA VAL A 140 -20.28 0.92 3.24
C VAL A 140 -19.66 -0.46 3.40
N SER A 141 -19.53 -1.17 2.30
CA SER A 141 -18.92 -2.48 2.21
C SER A 141 -17.80 -2.50 1.18
N PHE A 142 -16.88 -3.43 1.35
CA PHE A 142 -15.71 -3.60 0.49
C PHE A 142 -15.57 -5.06 0.06
N ALA A 143 -15.31 -5.24 -1.23
CA ALA A 143 -14.96 -6.53 -1.81
C ALA A 143 -13.57 -6.47 -2.46
N ILE A 144 -12.83 -7.57 -2.37
CA ILE A 144 -11.57 -7.78 -3.07
C ILE A 144 -11.89 -8.02 -4.55
N PRO A 145 -11.31 -7.26 -5.50
CA PRO A 145 -11.50 -7.51 -6.92
C PRO A 145 -11.14 -8.94 -7.31
N ILE A 146 -11.91 -9.54 -8.21
CA ILE A 146 -11.74 -10.96 -8.54
C ILE A 146 -10.36 -11.27 -9.12
N GLU A 147 -9.75 -10.35 -9.88
CA GLU A 147 -8.40 -10.53 -10.44
C GLU A 147 -7.33 -10.62 -9.34
N VAL A 148 -7.50 -9.83 -8.27
CA VAL A 148 -6.60 -9.87 -7.10
C VAL A 148 -6.74 -11.20 -6.37
N ALA A 149 -7.97 -11.67 -6.16
CA ALA A 149 -8.25 -12.96 -5.55
C ALA A 149 -7.68 -14.11 -6.39
N MET A 150 -7.91 -14.13 -7.70
CA MET A 150 -7.41 -15.16 -8.60
C MET A 150 -5.89 -15.17 -8.74
N ASN A 151 -5.23 -14.00 -8.62
CA ASN A 151 -3.77 -13.95 -8.54
C ASN A 151 -3.28 -14.65 -7.26
N ALA A 152 -3.90 -14.37 -6.11
CA ALA A 152 -3.56 -15.04 -4.85
C ALA A 152 -3.81 -16.55 -4.91
N VAL A 153 -4.93 -16.98 -5.50
CA VAL A 153 -5.26 -18.41 -5.69
C VAL A 153 -4.17 -19.13 -6.49
N ARG A 154 -3.76 -18.56 -7.62
CA ARG A 154 -2.67 -19.15 -8.44
C ARG A 154 -1.38 -19.30 -7.64
N GLN A 155 -0.95 -18.25 -6.92
CA GLN A 155 0.27 -18.29 -6.12
C GLN A 155 0.18 -19.34 -4.99
N LEU A 156 -0.97 -19.40 -4.28
CA LEU A 156 -1.19 -20.37 -3.20
C LEU A 156 -1.15 -21.80 -3.73
N ARG A 157 -1.79 -22.07 -4.87
CA ARG A 157 -1.77 -23.38 -5.51
C ARG A 157 -0.36 -23.77 -5.96
N ASP A 158 0.38 -22.85 -6.57
CA ASP A 158 1.67 -23.14 -7.20
C ASP A 158 2.83 -23.16 -6.17
N THR A 159 2.75 -22.35 -5.10
CA THR A 159 3.88 -22.13 -4.15
C THR A 159 3.50 -22.20 -2.67
N GLY A 160 2.22 -22.36 -2.34
CA GLY A 160 1.71 -22.38 -0.96
C GLY A 160 1.73 -21.01 -0.25
N LYS A 161 2.18 -19.94 -0.90
CA LYS A 161 2.26 -18.59 -0.29
C LYS A 161 2.03 -17.49 -1.32
N VAL A 162 1.53 -16.34 -0.84
CA VAL A 162 1.38 -15.13 -1.64
C VAL A 162 2.58 -14.22 -1.42
N VAL A 163 3.34 -13.94 -2.48
CA VAL A 163 4.48 -13.02 -2.47
C VAL A 163 4.15 -11.83 -3.35
N ARG A 164 4.38 -10.63 -2.85
CA ARG A 164 4.10 -9.38 -3.58
C ARG A 164 5.40 -8.66 -3.93
N GLY A 165 5.40 -7.99 -5.08
CA GLY A 165 6.45 -7.05 -5.43
C GLY A 165 6.39 -5.80 -4.56
N GLN A 166 7.56 -5.20 -4.29
CA GLN A 166 7.72 -3.97 -3.52
C GLN A 166 8.74 -3.07 -4.19
N LEU A 167 8.50 -1.75 -4.11
CA LEU A 167 9.46 -0.70 -4.51
C LEU A 167 10.34 -0.27 -3.32
N GLY A 168 9.77 -0.21 -2.12
CA GLY A 168 10.42 0.36 -0.93
C GLY A 168 10.40 1.89 -0.94
N VAL A 169 9.24 2.45 -1.27
CA VAL A 169 8.96 3.89 -1.21
C VAL A 169 7.75 4.16 -0.31
N ARG A 170 7.75 5.32 0.34
CA ARG A 170 6.57 5.89 0.97
C ARG A 170 6.04 7.01 0.11
N ILE A 171 4.76 6.97 -0.20
CA ILE A 171 4.11 7.84 -1.17
C ILE A 171 2.87 8.50 -0.58
N GLN A 172 2.56 9.69 -1.11
CA GLN A 172 1.32 10.40 -0.81
C GLN A 172 0.76 11.04 -2.09
N ASP A 173 -0.48 11.53 -2.01
CA ASP A 173 -1.07 12.28 -3.12
C ASP A 173 -0.34 13.62 -3.28
N VAL A 174 -0.26 14.09 -4.53
CA VAL A 174 0.24 15.44 -4.82
C VAL A 174 -0.82 16.46 -4.40
N GLU A 175 -0.47 17.38 -3.54
CA GLU A 175 -1.37 18.46 -3.14
C GLU A 175 -1.49 19.53 -4.23
N ARG A 176 -2.65 20.23 -4.26
CA ARG A 176 -2.91 21.25 -5.31
C ARG A 176 -1.87 22.35 -5.31
N GLY A 177 -1.45 22.81 -4.13
CA GLY A 177 -0.43 23.86 -3.99
C GLY A 177 0.97 23.43 -4.47
N GLN A 178 1.27 22.14 -4.38
CA GLN A 178 2.59 21.58 -4.74
C GLN A 178 2.71 21.25 -6.23
N ALA A 179 1.61 21.09 -6.97
CA ALA A 179 1.63 20.59 -8.35
C ALA A 179 2.49 21.47 -9.26
N ALA A 180 2.35 22.79 -9.18
CA ALA A 180 3.12 23.73 -9.99
C ALA A 180 4.62 23.71 -9.67
N GLU A 181 4.96 23.60 -8.39
CA GLU A 181 6.37 23.52 -7.93
C GLU A 181 7.05 22.24 -8.40
N LEU A 182 6.25 21.16 -8.53
CA LEU A 182 6.70 19.84 -9.00
C LEU A 182 6.67 19.72 -10.53
N GLY A 183 6.39 20.81 -11.27
CA GLY A 183 6.31 20.80 -12.72
C GLY A 183 5.08 20.07 -13.30
N LEU A 184 4.03 19.88 -12.52
CA LEU A 184 2.82 19.18 -12.93
C LEU A 184 1.73 20.17 -13.34
N SER A 185 1.04 19.89 -14.47
CA SER A 185 -0.09 20.69 -14.93
C SER A 185 -1.36 20.50 -14.07
N ARG A 186 -1.43 19.41 -13.30
CA ARG A 186 -2.51 19.08 -12.39
C ARG A 186 -1.99 18.24 -11.21
N PRO A 187 -2.67 18.23 -10.04
CA PRO A 187 -2.29 17.38 -8.91
C PRO A 187 -2.58 15.91 -9.25
N ALA A 188 -1.58 15.21 -9.79
CA ALA A 188 -1.66 13.80 -10.18
C ALA A 188 -0.33 13.09 -9.91
N GLY A 189 -0.41 11.77 -9.74
CA GLY A 189 0.75 10.93 -9.45
C GLY A 189 0.89 10.55 -7.99
N ALA A 190 1.98 9.84 -7.70
CA ALA A 190 2.37 9.42 -6.37
C ALA A 190 3.66 10.17 -5.98
N TYR A 191 3.56 11.16 -5.09
CA TYR A 191 4.71 11.88 -4.57
C TYR A 191 5.50 11.00 -3.62
N VAL A 192 6.79 10.82 -3.90
CA VAL A 192 7.71 10.04 -3.08
C VAL A 192 8.27 10.94 -1.98
N TYR A 193 7.81 10.75 -0.75
CA TYR A 193 8.36 11.53 0.38
C TYR A 193 9.47 10.78 1.13
N SER A 194 9.60 9.45 0.95
CA SER A 194 10.68 8.67 1.55
C SER A 194 11.02 7.45 0.70
N VAL A 195 12.28 7.05 0.69
CA VAL A 195 12.82 5.86 0.03
C VAL A 195 13.57 5.02 1.06
N GLU A 196 13.27 3.73 1.14
CA GLU A 196 13.94 2.77 2.02
C GLU A 196 15.36 2.50 1.49
N ASN A 197 16.36 2.54 2.36
CA ASN A 197 17.74 2.30 1.98
C ASN A 197 17.92 0.87 1.44
N GLY A 198 18.68 0.71 0.35
CA GLY A 198 18.90 -0.57 -0.28
C GLY A 198 17.66 -1.22 -0.92
N SER A 199 16.51 -0.52 -0.96
CA SER A 199 15.29 -0.98 -1.62
C SER A 199 15.42 -1.07 -3.15
N ALA A 200 14.43 -1.64 -3.81
CA ALA A 200 14.34 -1.67 -5.27
C ALA A 200 14.36 -0.25 -5.86
N ALA A 201 13.63 0.68 -5.23
CA ALA A 201 13.58 2.09 -5.62
C ALA A 201 14.93 2.78 -5.45
N ALA A 202 15.61 2.59 -4.31
CA ALA A 202 16.94 3.17 -4.04
C ALA A 202 17.97 2.70 -5.09
N ARG A 203 18.01 1.38 -5.38
CA ARG A 203 18.91 0.82 -6.38
C ARG A 203 18.63 1.33 -7.80
N ALA A 204 17.39 1.68 -8.09
CA ALA A 204 16.97 2.24 -9.37
C ALA A 204 17.16 3.76 -9.45
N GLY A 205 17.65 4.41 -8.38
CA GLY A 205 17.90 5.84 -8.33
C GLY A 205 16.63 6.70 -8.16
N ILE A 206 15.55 6.14 -7.65
CA ILE A 206 14.37 6.90 -7.21
C ILE A 206 14.73 7.64 -5.92
N ARG A 207 14.30 8.90 -5.81
CA ARG A 207 14.66 9.81 -4.72
C ARG A 207 13.42 10.41 -4.05
N PRO A 208 13.51 10.81 -2.78
CA PRO A 208 12.52 11.70 -2.20
C PRO A 208 12.38 12.97 -3.03
N GLY A 209 11.14 13.39 -3.32
CA GLY A 209 10.84 14.51 -4.20
C GLY A 209 10.37 14.10 -5.60
N ASP A 210 10.64 12.87 -6.04
CA ASP A 210 10.11 12.36 -7.32
C ASP A 210 8.58 12.23 -7.26
N VAL A 211 7.92 12.43 -8.39
CA VAL A 211 6.50 12.09 -8.55
C VAL A 211 6.38 10.96 -9.57
N ILE A 212 5.88 9.82 -9.14
CA ILE A 212 5.61 8.68 -10.03
C ILE A 212 4.29 8.96 -10.76
N VAL A 213 4.36 9.25 -12.05
CA VAL A 213 3.21 9.59 -12.89
C VAL A 213 2.80 8.45 -13.82
N ARG A 214 3.65 7.44 -13.99
CA ARG A 214 3.41 6.30 -14.89
C ARG A 214 4.01 5.02 -14.33
N PHE A 215 3.30 3.89 -14.47
CA PHE A 215 3.78 2.55 -14.11
C PHE A 215 3.43 1.57 -15.24
N ASN A 216 4.43 0.97 -15.87
CA ASN A 216 4.29 0.07 -17.02
C ASN A 216 3.37 0.65 -18.10
N GLY A 217 3.57 1.93 -18.46
CA GLY A 217 2.80 2.65 -19.46
C GLY A 217 1.43 3.18 -19.00
N ARG A 218 0.93 2.75 -17.83
CA ARG A 218 -0.34 3.22 -17.27
C ARG A 218 -0.13 4.47 -16.42
N GLU A 219 -0.94 5.51 -16.66
CA GLU A 219 -0.92 6.73 -15.85
C GLU A 219 -1.36 6.47 -14.42
N ILE A 220 -0.75 7.19 -13.48
CA ILE A 220 -1.06 7.21 -12.05
C ILE A 220 -1.73 8.55 -11.75
N GLY A 221 -3.01 8.51 -11.43
CA GLY A 221 -3.78 9.69 -11.05
C GLY A 221 -3.63 10.04 -9.56
N ARG A 222 -3.54 9.02 -8.70
CA ARG A 222 -3.40 9.15 -7.24
C ARG A 222 -2.43 8.12 -6.69
N SER A 223 -1.78 8.44 -5.59
CA SER A 223 -0.80 7.56 -4.92
C SER A 223 -1.36 6.17 -4.60
N ALA A 224 -2.65 6.09 -4.23
CA ALA A 224 -3.32 4.84 -3.89
C ALA A 224 -3.39 3.81 -5.04
N GLU A 225 -3.20 4.25 -6.29
CA GLU A 225 -3.24 3.37 -7.46
C GLU A 225 -1.94 2.55 -7.63
N LEU A 226 -0.81 3.05 -7.12
CA LEU A 226 0.50 2.45 -7.34
C LEU A 226 0.71 1.13 -6.56
N PRO A 227 0.43 1.03 -5.23
CA PRO A 227 0.71 -0.19 -4.48
C PRO A 227 0.03 -1.44 -5.02
N PRO A 228 -1.27 -1.42 -5.43
CA PRO A 228 -1.89 -2.59 -6.04
C PRO A 228 -1.23 -3.04 -7.35
N MET A 229 -0.78 -2.09 -8.17
CA MET A 229 -0.11 -2.40 -9.45
C MET A 229 1.24 -3.05 -9.22
N VAL A 230 2.02 -2.52 -8.26
CA VAL A 230 3.33 -3.08 -7.86
C VAL A 230 3.15 -4.45 -7.21
N GLY A 231 2.22 -4.58 -6.27
CA GLY A 231 1.95 -5.80 -5.53
C GLY A 231 1.37 -6.95 -6.38
N ALA A 232 0.81 -6.64 -7.54
CA ALA A 232 0.34 -7.64 -8.50
C ALA A 232 1.48 -8.32 -9.28
N MET A 233 2.68 -7.71 -9.29
CA MET A 233 3.86 -8.26 -9.97
C MET A 233 4.68 -9.14 -9.02
N ALA A 234 5.31 -10.18 -9.57
CA ALA A 234 6.20 -11.03 -8.80
C ALA A 234 7.51 -10.29 -8.42
N PRO A 235 8.11 -10.60 -7.26
CA PRO A 235 9.48 -10.16 -6.97
C PRO A 235 10.47 -10.60 -8.07
N GLY A 236 11.48 -9.78 -8.33
CA GLY A 236 12.43 -9.98 -9.42
C GLY A 236 11.93 -9.50 -10.78
N SER A 237 10.64 -9.19 -10.92
CA SER A 237 10.11 -8.62 -12.16
C SER A 237 10.62 -7.20 -12.39
N ARG A 238 10.85 -6.85 -13.67
CA ARG A 238 11.20 -5.47 -14.06
C ARG A 238 9.93 -4.69 -14.34
N ALA A 239 9.88 -3.46 -13.83
CA ALA A 239 8.81 -2.49 -14.09
C ALA A 239 9.39 -1.19 -14.61
N SER A 240 8.72 -0.56 -15.58
CA SER A 240 9.06 0.78 -16.07
C SER A 240 8.25 1.83 -15.31
N LEU A 241 8.91 2.87 -14.82
CA LEU A 241 8.28 4.00 -14.14
C LEU A 241 8.61 5.28 -14.90
N GLY A 242 7.58 6.08 -15.15
CA GLY A 242 7.75 7.49 -15.55
C GLY A 242 7.66 8.36 -14.31
N LEU A 243 8.68 9.16 -14.08
CA LEU A 243 8.79 10.08 -12.96
C LEU A 243 8.78 11.52 -13.46
N ILE A 244 8.39 12.45 -12.60
CA ILE A 244 8.77 13.87 -12.74
C ILE A 244 9.75 14.15 -11.58
N ARG A 245 10.92 14.66 -11.92
CA ARG A 245 12.00 15.01 -11.01
C ARG A 245 12.43 16.44 -11.33
N ASP A 246 12.36 17.33 -10.35
CA ASP A 246 12.73 18.76 -10.51
C ASP A 246 12.03 19.42 -11.73
N GLY A 247 10.78 19.01 -11.99
CA GLY A 247 9.98 19.49 -13.13
C GLY A 247 10.22 18.75 -14.45
N GLU A 248 11.22 17.88 -14.55
CA GLU A 248 11.60 17.19 -15.78
C GLU A 248 11.15 15.71 -15.78
N PRO A 249 10.73 15.17 -16.94
CA PRO A 249 10.36 13.77 -17.06
C PRO A 249 11.59 12.86 -17.04
N VAL A 250 11.55 11.81 -16.24
CA VAL A 250 12.60 10.78 -16.11
C VAL A 250 11.98 9.40 -16.20
N ASP A 251 12.48 8.55 -17.08
CA ASP A 251 12.09 7.14 -17.15
C ASP A 251 13.10 6.25 -16.41
N VAL A 252 12.60 5.39 -15.54
CA VAL A 252 13.41 4.50 -14.70
C VAL A 252 12.89 3.06 -14.81
N VAL A 253 13.80 2.10 -14.90
CA VAL A 253 13.47 0.67 -14.82
C VAL A 253 13.86 0.14 -13.46
N VAL A 254 12.90 -0.45 -12.73
CA VAL A 254 13.10 -0.99 -11.39
C VAL A 254 12.92 -2.50 -11.40
N THR A 255 13.82 -3.23 -10.76
CA THR A 255 13.63 -4.65 -10.45
C THR A 255 13.01 -4.76 -9.05
N LEU A 256 11.76 -5.24 -8.98
CA LEU A 256 10.99 -5.30 -7.74
C LEU A 256 11.63 -6.25 -6.71
N SER A 257 11.64 -5.86 -5.44
CA SER A 257 11.97 -6.75 -4.32
C SER A 257 10.73 -7.48 -3.80
N ALA A 258 10.92 -8.51 -2.99
CA ALA A 258 9.83 -9.13 -2.25
C ALA A 258 9.37 -8.20 -1.12
N LEU A 259 8.05 -8.14 -0.90
CA LEU A 259 7.50 -7.47 0.28
C LEU A 259 7.82 -8.31 1.50
N ASP A 260 8.64 -7.77 2.40
CA ASP A 260 8.89 -8.37 3.71
C ASP A 260 7.82 -7.91 4.70
N VAL A 261 6.85 -8.79 4.99
CA VAL A 261 5.74 -8.51 5.91
C VAL A 261 6.26 -8.36 7.36
N ALA A 262 7.40 -8.96 7.71
CA ALA A 262 7.98 -8.87 9.05
C ALA A 262 8.59 -7.48 9.32
N ALA A 263 9.09 -6.81 8.29
CA ALA A 263 9.68 -5.47 8.41
C ALA A 263 8.63 -4.33 8.51
N ALA A 264 7.36 -4.62 8.24
CA ALA A 264 6.28 -3.62 8.19
C ALA A 264 5.71 -3.24 9.57
N THR A 265 6.14 -3.89 10.65
CA THR A 265 5.70 -3.53 12.00
C THR A 265 6.49 -2.30 12.47
N PRO A 266 5.83 -1.19 12.86
CA PRO A 266 6.53 -0.04 13.42
C PRO A 266 7.11 -0.43 14.77
N GLN A 267 8.37 -0.83 14.83
CA GLN A 267 9.09 -0.91 16.08
C GLN A 267 9.34 0.52 16.57
N ARG A 268 8.61 0.94 17.59
CA ARG A 268 9.01 2.06 18.43
C ARG A 268 10.22 1.60 19.24
N ASP A 269 11.40 1.87 18.73
CA ASP A 269 12.62 1.73 19.53
C ASP A 269 12.58 2.82 20.59
N GLY A 270 12.19 2.45 21.81
CA GLY A 270 12.43 3.24 23.01
C GLY A 270 13.93 3.30 23.22
N ARG A 271 14.58 4.37 22.78
CA ARG A 271 15.91 4.73 23.24
C ARG A 271 15.73 5.71 24.38
N ASP A 272 16.13 5.26 25.55
CA ASP A 272 16.19 6.05 26.78
C ASP A 272 17.03 7.31 26.55
N ALA A 273 16.49 8.46 26.99
CA ALA A 273 17.14 9.75 26.92
C ALA A 273 18.36 9.80 27.85
N ALA A 274 19.53 10.02 27.29
CA ALA A 274 20.71 10.45 28.06
C ALA A 274 20.53 11.89 28.57
N PRO A 275 21.17 12.28 29.69
CA PRO A 275 20.92 13.56 30.35
C PRO A 275 21.43 14.76 29.57
N ALA A 276 20.70 15.85 29.66
CA ALA A 276 20.88 17.12 28.97
C ALA A 276 22.21 17.82 29.24
N ALA A 277 22.84 18.29 28.17
CA ALA A 277 23.90 19.30 28.18
C ALA A 277 23.40 20.54 27.38
N PRO A 278 24.02 21.71 27.44
CA PRO A 278 23.41 23.01 27.16
C PRO A 278 22.85 23.17 25.76
N ALA A 279 21.82 24.00 25.68
CA ALA A 279 20.95 24.22 24.52
C ALA A 279 21.71 24.65 23.25
N SER A 280 21.37 24.02 22.12
CA SER A 280 21.70 24.49 20.79
C SER A 280 20.88 25.73 20.47
N GLY A 281 21.51 26.83 20.13
CA GLY A 281 20.85 28.15 19.98
C GLY A 281 20.08 28.37 18.68
N ASN A 282 19.68 27.31 17.91
CA ASN A 282 18.89 27.49 16.70
C ASN A 282 17.40 27.23 16.92
N ALA A 283 16.57 27.81 16.07
CA ALA A 283 15.10 27.76 16.18
C ALA A 283 14.51 26.36 16.14
N LEU A 284 15.22 25.34 15.57
CA LEU A 284 14.76 23.95 15.48
C LEU A 284 15.05 23.14 16.74
N GLY A 285 15.94 23.64 17.63
CA GLY A 285 16.45 22.91 18.79
C GLY A 285 17.20 21.62 18.38
N LEU A 286 17.98 21.70 17.30
CA LEU A 286 18.83 20.62 16.81
C LEU A 286 20.29 20.97 16.98
N ALA A 287 21.04 20.16 17.74
CA ALA A 287 22.48 20.24 17.75
C ALA A 287 23.04 19.34 16.65
N VAL A 288 23.78 19.92 15.72
CA VAL A 288 24.36 19.18 14.60
C VAL A 288 25.90 19.20 14.69
N GLU A 289 26.53 18.17 14.15
CA GLU A 289 27.96 18.00 14.07
C GLU A 289 28.39 17.63 12.65
N ALA A 290 29.65 17.83 12.33
CA ALA A 290 30.21 17.39 11.07
C ALA A 290 30.19 15.86 10.99
N LEU A 291 29.65 15.34 9.89
CA LEU A 291 29.66 13.91 9.63
C LEU A 291 31.07 13.48 9.20
N ASP A 292 31.63 12.47 9.83
CA ASP A 292 32.94 11.94 9.44
C ASP A 292 32.88 11.10 8.14
N ALA A 293 34.02 10.84 7.53
CA ALA A 293 34.08 10.11 6.25
C ALA A 293 33.58 8.66 6.37
N GLN A 294 33.87 7.98 7.49
CA GLN A 294 33.45 6.59 7.70
C GLN A 294 31.94 6.48 7.86
N ALA A 295 31.31 7.42 8.59
CA ALA A 295 29.86 7.46 8.74
C ALA A 295 29.18 7.83 7.42
N ARG A 296 29.76 8.70 6.58
CA ARG A 296 29.27 8.99 5.24
C ARG A 296 29.27 7.75 4.37
N ASP A 297 30.38 7.03 4.31
CA ASP A 297 30.52 5.80 3.52
C ASP A 297 29.52 4.73 3.98
N ALA A 298 29.36 4.56 5.30
CA ALA A 298 28.40 3.62 5.88
C ALA A 298 26.93 3.94 5.51
N LEU A 299 26.62 5.24 5.33
CA LEU A 299 25.32 5.71 4.90
C LEU A 299 25.20 5.83 3.37
N GLY A 300 26.25 5.56 2.61
CA GLY A 300 26.28 5.71 1.15
C GLY A 300 26.05 7.16 0.70
N LEU A 301 26.60 8.13 1.43
CA LEU A 301 26.57 9.56 1.13
C LEU A 301 27.84 9.98 0.40
N GLN A 302 27.72 11.01 -0.45
CA GLN A 302 28.88 11.58 -1.15
C GLN A 302 29.71 12.46 -0.20
N PRO A 303 31.00 12.70 -0.50
CA PRO A 303 31.79 13.67 0.22
C PRO A 303 31.12 15.05 0.24
N GLY A 304 31.00 15.64 1.43
CA GLY A 304 30.34 16.94 1.60
C GLY A 304 28.83 16.92 1.71
N GLU A 305 28.20 15.75 1.77
CA GLU A 305 26.76 15.61 2.02
C GLU A 305 26.48 15.40 3.51
N GLY A 306 25.54 16.16 4.04
CA GLY A 306 24.87 15.95 5.32
C GLY A 306 25.64 16.42 6.55
N VAL A 307 24.85 16.73 7.58
CA VAL A 307 25.30 17.01 8.94
C VAL A 307 24.64 16.03 9.91
N LEU A 308 25.38 15.53 10.89
CA LEU A 308 24.90 14.56 11.88
C LEU A 308 24.09 15.28 12.96
N VAL A 309 22.92 14.79 13.28
CA VAL A 309 22.15 15.22 14.44
C VAL A 309 22.75 14.59 15.69
N ALA A 310 23.47 15.39 16.48
CA ALA A 310 24.05 14.95 17.72
C ALA A 310 23.02 14.91 18.86
N ARG A 311 22.13 15.92 18.92
CA ARG A 311 21.06 16.00 19.93
C ARG A 311 19.82 16.66 19.37
N VAL A 312 18.68 16.33 19.95
CA VAL A 312 17.37 16.92 19.63
C VAL A 312 16.74 17.45 20.90
N GLU A 313 16.72 18.77 21.06
CA GLU A 313 16.16 19.48 22.22
C GLU A 313 14.78 20.02 21.91
N GLY A 314 14.53 20.41 20.64
CA GLY A 314 13.27 20.91 20.13
C GLY A 314 12.15 19.88 20.24
N LEU A 315 11.05 20.26 20.91
CA LEU A 315 9.88 19.39 21.05
C LEU A 315 9.25 19.07 19.68
N ALA A 316 9.16 20.05 18.79
CA ALA A 316 8.61 19.90 17.45
C ALA A 316 9.43 18.92 16.60
N ALA A 317 10.74 19.03 16.61
CA ALA A 317 11.65 18.12 15.90
C ALA A 317 11.55 16.67 16.43
N ARG A 318 11.46 16.49 17.76
CA ARG A 318 11.23 15.16 18.36
C ARG A 318 9.88 14.56 17.97
N GLN A 319 8.81 15.35 18.00
CA GLN A 319 7.47 14.92 17.60
C GLN A 319 7.43 14.57 16.11
N ALA A 320 8.22 15.23 15.28
CA ALA A 320 8.39 14.95 13.87
C ALA A 320 9.24 13.68 13.59
N GLY A 321 9.83 13.07 14.64
CA GLY A 321 10.56 11.81 14.53
C GLY A 321 12.06 11.95 14.25
N ILE A 322 12.62 13.15 14.39
CA ILE A 322 14.07 13.36 14.29
C ILE A 322 14.73 12.86 15.58
N ALA A 323 15.81 12.10 15.42
CA ALA A 323 16.55 11.47 16.51
C ALA A 323 18.06 11.71 16.39
N PRO A 324 18.80 11.63 17.50
CA PRO A 324 20.26 11.58 17.46
C PRO A 324 20.74 10.41 16.57
N GLY A 325 21.73 10.68 15.74
CA GLY A 325 22.25 9.73 14.74
C GLY A 325 21.60 9.86 13.36
N ASP A 326 20.55 10.66 13.21
CA ASP A 326 20.03 11.02 11.89
C ASP A 326 20.97 12.01 11.20
N VAL A 327 20.94 12.05 9.87
CA VAL A 327 21.72 12.98 9.05
C VAL A 327 20.79 13.90 8.29
N ILE A 328 20.93 15.21 8.45
CA ILE A 328 20.19 16.20 7.68
C ILE A 328 20.98 16.48 6.40
N LEU A 329 20.32 16.25 5.25
CA LEU A 329 20.89 16.45 3.92
C LEU A 329 20.45 17.78 3.30
N ARG A 330 19.27 18.29 3.70
CA ARG A 330 18.66 19.50 3.12
C ARG A 330 17.76 20.20 4.12
N VAL A 331 17.77 21.53 4.11
CA VAL A 331 16.84 22.40 4.84
C VAL A 331 16.07 23.22 3.81
N GLY A 332 14.75 23.05 3.72
CA GLY A 332 13.97 23.71 2.67
C GLY A 332 14.42 23.30 1.27
N ARG A 333 15.08 24.22 0.57
CA ARG A 333 15.66 24.02 -0.77
C ARG A 333 17.19 23.93 -0.76
N ASP A 334 17.83 24.17 0.39
CA ASP A 334 19.28 24.30 0.51
C ASP A 334 19.90 22.98 0.97
N ASP A 335 20.79 22.43 0.14
CA ASP A 335 21.57 21.25 0.49
C ASP A 335 22.60 21.62 1.56
N VAL A 336 22.72 20.78 2.58
CA VAL A 336 23.64 21.00 3.70
C VAL A 336 24.65 19.86 3.79
N GLY A 337 25.93 20.24 3.90
CA GLY A 337 27.05 19.31 4.04
C GLY A 337 28.02 19.72 5.13
N THR A 338 27.82 20.93 5.71
CA THR A 338 28.60 21.46 6.83
C THR A 338 27.69 22.09 7.88
N VAL A 339 28.18 22.16 9.14
CA VAL A 339 27.47 22.83 10.24
C VAL A 339 27.16 24.28 9.88
N ALA A 340 28.11 24.99 9.28
CA ALA A 340 27.90 26.37 8.88
C ALA A 340 26.81 26.57 7.83
N GLN A 341 26.67 25.63 6.86
CA GLN A 341 25.58 25.67 5.90
C GLN A 341 24.23 25.38 6.57
N PHE A 342 24.20 24.45 7.52
CA PHE A 342 22.98 24.15 8.29
C PHE A 342 22.55 25.37 9.11
N ASP A 343 23.50 25.99 9.87
CA ASP A 343 23.22 27.17 10.69
C ASP A 343 22.72 28.33 9.84
N ALA A 344 23.32 28.57 8.67
CA ALA A 344 22.87 29.59 7.73
C ALA A 344 21.42 29.29 7.20
N ALA A 345 21.13 28.05 6.88
CA ALA A 345 19.80 27.65 6.34
C ALA A 345 18.68 27.74 7.38
N VAL A 346 19.01 27.72 8.69
CA VAL A 346 18.02 27.83 9.77
C VAL A 346 18.00 29.20 10.45
N ALA A 347 18.91 30.12 10.07
CA ALA A 347 19.11 31.39 10.77
C ALA A 347 17.86 32.28 10.76
N ASP A 348 17.13 32.30 9.65
CA ASP A 348 15.96 33.16 9.46
C ASP A 348 14.62 32.51 9.88
N LEU A 349 14.67 31.27 10.39
CA LEU A 349 13.45 30.55 10.83
C LEU A 349 12.99 31.07 12.20
N GLY A 350 11.72 31.41 12.27
CA GLY A 350 11.06 31.89 13.47
C GLY A 350 9.93 30.98 13.96
N SER A 351 9.41 31.27 15.16
CA SER A 351 8.24 30.57 15.68
C SER A 351 7.04 30.75 14.75
N GLY A 352 6.39 29.64 14.37
CA GLY A 352 5.27 29.62 13.43
C GLY A 352 5.67 29.22 12.01
N ASP A 353 6.95 29.25 11.66
CA ASP A 353 7.40 28.86 10.32
C ASP A 353 7.36 27.34 10.13
N GLU A 354 6.96 26.92 8.96
CA GLU A 354 7.01 25.52 8.55
C GLU A 354 8.38 25.22 7.95
N VAL A 355 9.09 24.26 8.54
CA VAL A 355 10.39 23.81 8.03
C VAL A 355 10.27 22.39 7.47
N ARG A 356 10.91 22.17 6.33
CA ARG A 356 10.99 20.86 5.68
C ARG A 356 12.44 20.43 5.59
N LEU A 357 12.78 19.32 6.24
CA LEU A 357 14.12 18.76 6.26
C LEU A 357 14.16 17.46 5.44
N LEU A 358 15.20 17.26 4.63
CA LEU A 358 15.52 15.95 4.08
C LEU A 358 16.44 15.24 5.05
N VAL A 359 15.93 14.18 5.66
CA VAL A 359 16.62 13.44 6.72
C VAL A 359 16.93 12.03 6.25
N ARG A 360 18.15 11.58 6.50
CA ARG A 360 18.58 10.20 6.28
C ARG A 360 18.89 9.53 7.62
N ASN A 361 18.36 8.35 7.79
CA ASN A 361 18.69 7.46 8.90
C ASN A 361 19.13 6.08 8.37
N THR A 362 19.36 5.12 9.25
CA THR A 362 19.78 3.77 8.88
C THR A 362 18.77 3.03 8.01
N ARG A 363 17.48 3.41 8.05
CA ARG A 363 16.39 2.71 7.35
C ARG A 363 15.98 3.38 6.04
N SER A 364 15.92 4.72 6.05
CA SER A 364 15.34 5.46 4.92
C SER A 364 15.92 6.86 4.79
N THR A 365 15.72 7.44 3.61
CA THR A 365 15.88 8.86 3.35
C THR A 365 14.52 9.44 3.03
N GLY A 366 14.14 10.54 3.68
CA GLY A 366 12.81 11.11 3.48
C GLY A 366 12.65 12.52 4.02
N PHE A 367 11.60 13.20 3.56
CA PHE A 367 11.25 14.52 4.07
C PHE A 367 10.52 14.43 5.40
N VAL A 368 10.91 15.30 6.32
CA VAL A 368 10.27 15.55 7.61
C VAL A 368 9.84 17.01 7.64
N THR A 369 8.58 17.28 7.89
CA THR A 369 8.03 18.64 7.94
C THR A 369 7.44 18.90 9.32
N PHE A 370 7.72 20.04 9.91
CA PHE A 370 7.14 20.47 11.18
C PHE A 370 7.18 21.99 11.33
N THR A 371 6.34 22.52 12.24
CA THR A 371 6.30 23.95 12.56
C THR A 371 7.24 24.26 13.70
N VAL A 372 8.07 25.28 13.54
CA VAL A 372 8.99 25.83 14.57
C VAL A 372 8.16 26.40 15.71
N ARG A 373 8.53 26.08 16.96
CA ARG A 373 7.78 26.55 18.16
C ARG A 373 8.64 27.44 19.04
#